data_7d09811bef8a5713709717acc038ac9e
#
_entry.id   7d09811bef8a5713709717acc038ac9e
#
_cell.length_a   1.000
_cell.length_b   1.000
_cell.length_c   1.000
_cell.angle_alpha   90.00
_cell.angle_beta   90.00
_cell.angle_gamma   90.00
#
_symmetry.space_group_name_H-M   'P 1'
#
loop_
_entity.id
_entity.type
_entity.pdbx_description
1 polymer ?
#
loop_
_entity_poly.entity_id
_entity_poly.type
_entity_poly.pdbx_seq_one_letter_code
_entity_poly.pdbx_strand_id
1 'polypeptide(L)'
;MRFIIDMNLSPQWEKILQSADIEAVHWSNIGSFNAPDIDIFNYARANNYAIISCDIDFTTILALTNADSPSVILIRAKNILPVSFSEILITSIRENHTVINNGAILVIDEDKMRIRILPIGDEGN
;
A
#
# COMPACT_ATOMS: atom_id res chain seq x y z
N MET A 1 5.53 -10.30 3.79
CA MET A 1 5.08 -8.92 4.10
C MET A 1 3.60 -8.91 4.37
N ARG A 2 3.18 -8.17 5.37
CA ARG A 2 1.77 -8.00 5.72
C ARG A 2 1.30 -6.63 5.22
N PHE A 3 0.02 -6.53 4.86
CA PHE A 3 -0.54 -5.32 4.26
C PHE A 3 -1.71 -4.79 5.07
N ILE A 4 -1.75 -3.47 5.23
CA ILE A 4 -2.92 -2.75 5.71
C ILE A 4 -3.64 -2.19 4.51
N ILE A 5 -4.94 -2.47 4.41
CA ILE A 5 -5.80 -1.92 3.38
C ILE A 5 -6.46 -0.67 3.96
N ASP A 6 -6.22 0.47 3.32
CA ASP A 6 -6.72 1.75 3.78
C ASP A 6 -8.25 1.82 3.75
N MET A 7 -8.81 2.69 4.59
CA MET A 7 -10.27 2.88 4.68
C MET A 7 -10.93 3.28 3.36
N ASN A 8 -10.18 3.91 2.46
CA ASN A 8 -10.70 4.34 1.16
C ASN A 8 -10.96 3.19 0.19
N LEU A 9 -10.48 2.01 0.51
CA LEU A 9 -10.68 0.81 -0.32
C LEU A 9 -11.72 -0.09 0.33
N SER A 10 -12.40 -0.89 -0.51
CA SER A 10 -13.41 -1.82 -0.02
C SER A 10 -12.83 -2.83 0.97
N PRO A 11 -13.55 -3.13 2.08
CA PRO A 11 -13.15 -4.21 2.99
C PRO A 11 -13.07 -5.58 2.31
N GLN A 12 -13.71 -5.76 1.17
CA GLN A 12 -13.65 -7.02 0.41
C GLN A 12 -12.23 -7.37 -0.02
N TRP A 13 -11.36 -6.39 -0.17
CA TRP A 13 -9.96 -6.61 -0.51
C TRP A 13 -9.24 -7.51 0.50
N GLU A 14 -9.62 -7.43 1.76
CA GLU A 14 -9.01 -8.28 2.80
C GLU A 14 -9.17 -9.76 2.46
N LYS A 15 -10.40 -10.18 2.16
CA LYS A 15 -10.68 -11.58 1.85
C LYS A 15 -10.05 -12.02 0.52
N ILE A 16 -10.05 -11.15 -0.46
CA ILE A 16 -9.49 -11.44 -1.77
C ILE A 16 -7.99 -11.69 -1.67
N LEU A 17 -7.27 -10.83 -0.96
CA LEU A 17 -5.83 -10.99 -0.77
C LEU A 17 -5.52 -12.22 0.09
N GLN A 18 -6.28 -12.45 1.15
CA GLN A 18 -6.11 -13.63 1.99
C GLN A 18 -6.33 -14.92 1.18
N SER A 19 -7.29 -14.94 0.27
CA SER A 19 -7.53 -16.09 -0.61
C SER A 19 -6.36 -16.34 -1.56
N ALA A 20 -5.53 -15.35 -1.80
CA ALA A 20 -4.32 -15.46 -2.63
C ALA A 20 -3.06 -15.70 -1.79
N ASP A 21 -3.22 -16.07 -0.52
CA ASP A 21 -2.13 -16.29 0.44
C ASP A 21 -1.31 -15.03 0.72
N ILE A 22 -1.93 -13.86 0.64
CA ILE A 22 -1.32 -12.59 0.98
C ILE A 22 -1.94 -12.12 2.28
N GLU A 23 -1.12 -11.93 3.33
CA GLU A 23 -1.62 -11.42 4.61
C GLU A 23 -2.04 -9.97 4.46
N ALA A 24 -3.31 -9.71 4.69
CA ALA A 24 -3.86 -8.37 4.56
C ALA A 24 -4.97 -8.18 5.58
N VAL A 25 -5.06 -6.96 6.11
CA VAL A 25 -6.11 -6.58 7.05
C VAL A 25 -6.60 -5.19 6.68
N HIS A 26 -7.91 -5.02 6.63
CA HIS A 26 -8.50 -3.70 6.40
C HIS A 26 -8.39 -2.87 7.67
N TRP A 27 -8.10 -1.57 7.52
CA TRP A 27 -7.91 -0.69 8.69
C TRP A 27 -9.11 -0.72 9.64
N SER A 28 -10.33 -0.92 9.14
CA SER A 28 -11.52 -1.01 9.97
C SER A 28 -11.44 -2.11 11.04
N ASN A 29 -10.56 -3.09 10.85
CA ASN A 29 -10.34 -4.17 11.81
C ASN A 29 -9.17 -3.90 12.76
N ILE A 30 -8.52 -2.75 12.63
CA ILE A 30 -7.36 -2.39 13.46
C ILE A 30 -7.70 -1.19 14.34
N GLY A 31 -8.24 -0.13 13.77
CA GLY A 31 -8.42 1.13 14.47
C GLY A 31 -9.66 1.88 14.06
N SER A 32 -9.69 3.16 14.43
CA SER A 32 -10.85 4.02 14.18
C SER A 32 -11.02 4.32 12.70
N PHE A 33 -12.27 4.31 12.22
CA PHE A 33 -12.59 4.60 10.83
C PHE A 33 -12.20 6.03 10.42
N ASN A 34 -12.09 6.94 11.38
CA ASN A 34 -11.72 8.33 11.12
C ASN A 34 -10.29 8.66 11.55
N ALA A 35 -9.43 7.65 11.69
CA ALA A 35 -8.04 7.88 12.04
C ALA A 35 -7.34 8.71 10.96
N PRO A 36 -6.54 9.71 11.35
CA PRO A 36 -5.73 10.45 10.37
C PRO A 36 -4.71 9.52 9.69
N ASP A 37 -4.33 9.86 8.47
CA ASP A 37 -3.36 9.06 7.72
C ASP A 37 -2.05 8.85 8.47
N ILE A 38 -1.62 9.85 9.24
CA ILE A 38 -0.38 9.72 10.01
C ILE A 38 -0.46 8.61 11.06
N ASP A 39 -1.63 8.36 11.63
CA ASP A 39 -1.81 7.29 12.59
C ASP A 39 -1.69 5.91 11.92
N ILE A 40 -2.29 5.77 10.74
CA ILE A 40 -2.18 4.55 9.95
C ILE A 40 -0.72 4.33 9.53
N PHE A 41 -0.07 5.39 9.07
CA PHE A 41 1.34 5.36 8.68
C PHE A 41 2.24 4.89 9.82
N ASN A 42 2.07 5.49 11.00
CA ASN A 42 2.88 5.14 12.16
C ASN A 42 2.63 3.71 12.64
N TYR A 43 1.38 3.29 12.62
CA TYR A 43 1.03 1.92 12.97
C TYR A 43 1.67 0.92 12.01
N ALA A 44 1.58 1.18 10.72
CA ALA A 44 2.17 0.32 9.69
C ALA A 44 3.68 0.21 9.88
N ARG A 45 4.33 1.34 10.11
CA ARG A 45 5.78 1.37 10.31
C ARG A 45 6.20 0.60 11.57
N ALA A 46 5.50 0.83 12.67
CA ALA A 46 5.83 0.19 13.95
C ALA A 46 5.60 -1.32 13.93
N ASN A 47 4.67 -1.80 13.12
CA ASN A 47 4.26 -3.20 13.11
C ASN A 47 4.65 -3.94 11.83
N ASN A 48 5.49 -3.36 11.00
CA ASN A 48 6.02 -3.97 9.78
C ASN A 48 4.95 -4.34 8.77
N TYR A 49 4.00 -3.42 8.53
CA TYR A 49 3.03 -3.53 7.46
C TYR A 49 3.43 -2.64 6.28
N ALA A 50 3.08 -3.07 5.08
CA ALA A 50 2.97 -2.17 3.94
C ALA A 50 1.54 -1.66 3.85
N ILE A 51 1.31 -0.54 3.19
CA ILE A 51 -0.01 0.09 3.06
C ILE A 51 -0.48 -0.03 1.63
N ILE A 52 -1.73 -0.44 1.42
CA ILE A 52 -2.40 -0.40 0.12
C ILE A 52 -3.46 0.68 0.19
N SER A 53 -3.37 1.66 -0.70
CA SER A 53 -4.27 2.81 -0.69
C SER A 53 -4.47 3.37 -2.09
N CYS A 54 -5.54 4.14 -2.28
CA CYS A 54 -5.70 4.98 -3.46
C CYS A 54 -5.47 6.46 -3.12
N ASP A 55 -4.99 6.76 -1.93
CA ASP A 55 -4.76 8.11 -1.43
C ASP A 55 -3.27 8.47 -1.49
N ILE A 56 -2.96 9.57 -2.17
CA ILE A 56 -1.57 10.01 -2.34
C ILE A 56 -0.96 10.55 -1.03
N ASP A 57 -1.76 10.79 -0.01
CA ASP A 57 -1.28 11.39 1.26
C ASP A 57 -0.20 10.54 1.93
N PHE A 58 -0.24 9.21 1.79
CA PHE A 58 0.81 8.35 2.35
C PHE A 58 2.15 8.58 1.66
N THR A 59 2.15 8.79 0.36
CA THR A 59 3.39 9.10 -0.36
C THR A 59 3.90 10.47 0.01
N THR A 60 3.02 11.42 0.30
CA THR A 60 3.39 12.75 0.81
C THR A 60 4.08 12.64 2.16
N ILE A 61 3.57 11.83 3.07
CA ILE A 61 4.21 11.60 4.37
C ILE A 61 5.62 11.02 4.17
N LEU A 62 5.77 10.05 3.29
CA LEU A 62 7.09 9.47 2.99
C LEU A 62 8.07 10.52 2.47
N ALA A 63 7.62 11.42 1.59
CA ALA A 63 8.46 12.48 1.06
C ALA A 63 8.86 13.47 2.14
N LEU A 64 7.92 13.89 2.98
CA LEU A 64 8.17 14.89 4.02
C LEU A 64 9.08 14.37 5.12
N THR A 65 8.97 13.09 5.46
CA THR A 65 9.75 12.50 6.55
C THR A 65 11.05 11.86 6.09
N ASN A 66 11.23 11.71 4.79
CA ASN A 66 12.36 10.97 4.20
C ASN A 66 12.47 9.55 4.78
N ALA A 67 11.33 8.93 5.10
CA ALA A 67 11.30 7.61 5.71
C ALA A 67 11.58 6.51 4.68
N ASP A 68 12.17 5.42 5.13
CA ASP A 68 12.45 4.26 4.30
C ASP A 68 11.38 3.17 4.45
N SER A 69 10.39 3.40 5.28
CA SER A 69 9.24 2.52 5.50
C SER A 69 8.07 3.35 6.03
N PRO A 70 6.85 2.86 5.93
CA PRO A 70 6.42 1.60 5.30
C PRO A 70 6.40 1.72 3.78
N SER A 71 6.46 0.58 3.10
CA SER A 71 6.15 0.55 1.67
C SER A 71 4.69 0.90 1.44
N VAL A 72 4.41 1.54 0.32
CA VAL A 72 3.06 1.93 -0.05
C VAL A 72 2.75 1.43 -1.46
N ILE A 73 1.64 0.73 -1.60
CA ILE A 73 1.08 0.39 -2.91
C ILE A 73 -0.04 1.37 -3.18
N LEU A 74 0.20 2.26 -4.13
CA LEU A 74 -0.74 3.31 -4.50
C LEU A 74 -1.46 2.90 -5.77
N ILE A 75 -2.77 2.71 -5.66
CA ILE A 75 -3.62 2.34 -6.79
C ILE A 75 -4.14 3.61 -7.45
N ARG A 76 -3.81 3.80 -8.72
CA ARG A 76 -4.20 4.96 -9.52
C ARG A 76 -5.00 4.47 -10.73
N ALA A 77 -6.16 3.88 -10.50
CA ALA A 77 -7.00 3.30 -11.53
C ALA A 77 -8.38 3.93 -11.48
N LYS A 78 -9.07 3.94 -12.62
CA LYS A 78 -10.45 4.44 -12.69
C LYS A 78 -11.41 3.49 -12.01
N ASN A 79 -11.15 2.20 -12.12
CA ASN A 79 -12.00 1.16 -11.53
C ASN A 79 -11.16 0.31 -10.59
N ILE A 80 -11.31 0.56 -9.30
CA ILE A 80 -10.57 -0.15 -8.25
C ILE A 80 -11.47 -1.11 -7.47
N LEU A 81 -12.56 -1.55 -8.09
CA LEU A 81 -13.39 -2.60 -7.50
C LEU A 81 -12.61 -3.91 -7.50
N PRO A 82 -12.71 -4.70 -6.42
CA PRO A 82 -11.96 -5.95 -6.31
C PRO A 82 -12.15 -6.89 -7.49
N VAL A 83 -13.38 -7.01 -7.99
CA VAL A 83 -13.69 -7.90 -9.12
C VAL A 83 -12.93 -7.50 -10.38
N SER A 84 -12.63 -6.22 -10.56
CA SER A 84 -11.98 -5.71 -11.78
C SER A 84 -10.47 -5.60 -11.68
N PHE A 85 -9.96 -5.43 -10.47
CA PHE A 85 -8.55 -5.06 -10.26
C PHE A 85 -7.75 -6.13 -9.49
N SER A 86 -8.38 -7.20 -9.02
CA SER A 86 -7.73 -8.16 -8.14
C SER A 86 -6.51 -8.84 -8.77
N GLU A 87 -6.60 -9.27 -10.02
CA GLU A 87 -5.48 -9.92 -10.69
C GLU A 87 -4.28 -9.00 -10.81
N ILE A 88 -4.52 -7.75 -11.18
CA ILE A 88 -3.46 -6.76 -11.35
C ILE A 88 -2.74 -6.55 -10.00
N LEU A 89 -3.50 -6.36 -8.95
CA LEU A 89 -2.92 -6.10 -7.63
C LEU A 89 -2.15 -7.32 -7.11
N ILE A 90 -2.77 -8.50 -7.17
CA ILE A 90 -2.15 -9.73 -6.69
C ILE A 90 -0.85 -10.02 -7.44
N THR A 91 -0.87 -9.93 -8.76
CA THR A 91 0.31 -10.16 -9.59
C THR A 91 1.41 -9.15 -9.25
N SER A 92 1.05 -7.88 -9.11
CA SER A 92 2.01 -6.82 -8.77
C SER A 92 2.69 -7.08 -7.44
N ILE A 93 1.93 -7.51 -6.43
CA ILE A 93 2.48 -7.83 -5.11
C ILE A 93 3.43 -9.02 -5.21
N ARG A 94 3.02 -10.09 -5.89
CA ARG A 94 3.82 -11.31 -5.99
C ARG A 94 5.12 -11.09 -6.72
N GLU A 95 5.08 -10.34 -7.82
CA GLU A 95 6.26 -10.10 -8.64
C GLU A 95 7.24 -9.11 -8.01
N ASN A 96 6.80 -8.33 -7.02
CA ASN A 96 7.60 -7.26 -6.44
C ASN A 96 7.77 -7.39 -4.93
N HIS A 97 7.61 -8.59 -4.39
CA HIS A 97 7.64 -8.76 -2.93
C HIS A 97 9.00 -8.35 -2.32
N THR A 98 10.09 -8.54 -3.03
CA THR A 98 11.42 -8.18 -2.52
C THR A 98 11.57 -6.68 -2.35
N VAL A 99 11.20 -5.88 -3.36
CA VAL A 99 11.29 -4.42 -3.23
C VAL A 99 10.31 -3.88 -2.21
N ILE A 100 9.13 -4.51 -2.08
CA ILE A 100 8.16 -4.14 -1.05
C ILE A 100 8.74 -4.37 0.34
N ASN A 101 9.39 -5.51 0.55
CA ASN A 101 10.03 -5.82 1.84
C ASN A 101 11.15 -4.85 2.17
N ASN A 102 11.85 -4.36 1.17
CA ASN A 102 13.01 -3.46 1.36
C ASN A 102 12.64 -1.99 1.46
N GLY A 103 11.41 -1.64 1.14
CA GLY A 103 10.94 -0.25 1.20
C GLY A 103 10.82 0.38 -0.18
N ALA A 104 9.58 0.51 -0.66
CA ALA A 104 9.30 1.08 -1.99
C ALA A 104 7.89 1.60 -2.06
N ILE A 105 7.67 2.50 -3.01
CA ILE A 105 6.34 2.88 -3.46
C ILE A 105 6.09 2.19 -4.80
N LEU A 106 4.99 1.45 -4.89
CA LEU A 106 4.50 0.91 -6.15
C LEU A 106 3.28 1.72 -6.56
N VAL A 107 3.32 2.31 -7.75
CA VAL A 107 2.16 3.01 -8.31
C VAL A 107 1.59 2.14 -9.42
N ILE A 108 0.35 1.68 -9.24
CA ILE A 108 -0.28 0.70 -10.12
C ILE A 108 -1.53 1.31 -10.75
N ASP A 109 -1.60 1.26 -12.08
CA ASP A 109 -2.84 1.55 -12.80
C ASP A 109 -3.23 0.35 -13.66
N GLU A 110 -4.24 0.49 -14.53
CA GLU A 110 -4.72 -0.63 -15.35
C GLU A 110 -3.68 -1.11 -16.36
N ASP A 111 -2.75 -0.26 -16.76
CA ASP A 111 -1.85 -0.53 -17.87
C ASP A 111 -0.40 -0.74 -17.46
N LYS A 112 0.02 -0.15 -16.35
CA LYS A 112 1.43 -0.16 -15.97
C LYS A 112 1.62 -0.03 -14.46
N MET A 113 2.85 -0.37 -14.04
CA MET A 113 3.29 -0.19 -12.66
C MET A 113 4.62 0.57 -12.67
N ARG A 114 4.77 1.48 -11.72
CA ARG A 114 6.03 2.18 -11.50
C ARG A 114 6.51 1.94 -10.08
N ILE A 115 7.83 1.86 -9.91
CA ILE A 115 8.45 1.60 -8.62
C ILE A 115 9.35 2.76 -8.25
N ARG A 116 9.26 3.19 -7.00
CA ARG A 116 10.17 4.16 -6.44
C ARG A 116 10.78 3.61 -5.15
N ILE A 117 12.09 3.49 -5.12
CA ILE A 117 12.79 2.96 -3.94
C ILE A 117 12.84 4.05 -2.87
N LEU A 118 12.61 3.65 -1.63
CA LEU A 118 12.66 4.57 -0.47
C LEU A 118 14.10 4.61 0.10
N PRO A 119 14.51 5.73 0.69
CA PRO A 119 13.73 6.96 0.90
C PRO A 119 13.67 7.84 -0.34
N ILE A 120 12.61 8.63 -0.45
CA ILE A 120 12.37 9.49 -1.63
C ILE A 120 13.41 10.60 -1.73
N GLY A 121 13.77 11.19 -0.61
CA GLY A 121 14.62 12.37 -0.57
C GLY A 121 16.06 12.14 -1.04
N ASP A 122 16.48 10.89 -1.18
CA ASP A 122 17.82 10.55 -1.67
C ASP A 122 17.92 10.63 -3.19
N GLU A 123 16.81 10.75 -3.87
CA GLU A 123 16.79 10.82 -5.32
C GLU A 123 17.09 12.21 -5.83
N GLY A 124 17.74 12.27 -6.98
CA GLY A 124 17.99 13.51 -7.66
C GLY A 124 19.20 14.28 -7.13
N ASN A 125 19.95 13.69 -6.30
CA ASN A 125 21.17 14.31 -5.77
C ASN A 125 22.35 14.07 -6.67
#